data_9cf3170d1a17cbedaef4fa70317c7c58
#
_entry.id   9cf3170d1a17cbedaef4fa70317c7c58
#
_cell.length_a   1.000
_cell.length_b   1.000
_cell.length_c   1.000
_cell.angle_alpha   90.00
_cell.angle_beta   90.00
_cell.angle_gamma   90.00
#
_symmetry.space_group_name_H-M   'P 1'
#
loop_
_entity.id
_entity.type
_entity.pdbx_description
1 polymer ?
#
loop_
_entity_poly.entity_id
_entity_poly.type
_entity_poly.pdbx_seq_one_letter_code
_entity_poly.pdbx_strand_id
1 'polypeptide(L)'
;MNPYAELTHFAGFDWAKDHHDVIIVDVQGKIITGFRMDHTVEGWRTWREKTAAYPRLGVAIETSFGAAVEQLLESAVSVYPVNPASAKRYRERKCASGNKTDRHDAWALADALRLDGQAWRALQPQDPIVAELRILCRDEVALIEERTALVNQLQQALHEYYPAAEEAFDDWTQRSAWAFVERFPTAEALTRAGKRQWEKFLHTHKLNRPETFTRRMEIFARAGEWKVSAPMVAAKSFYAVAKCRQLRLLENELHAYRRRIEALFASHPDSSTFGSLPGAGPKLAPRLLGEIGSDRTLYEDAGGLQCMAGTAPVSYQSGQIHRVSLRHRCNKMLRQTIHHLARLSRAQCTWAANYYDALRERGKTDAQALRSLGQRWLKIIWKMWQTRTCYDPELHLKNQLAHGSWVLSFQPSTPPKKHAKNFSKKATCNG
;
A
#
# COMPACT_ATOMS: atom_id res chain seq x y z
N MET A 1 10.18 21.73 20.95
CA MET A 1 11.43 22.40 20.49
C MET A 1 11.97 21.64 19.28
N ASN A 2 12.57 22.31 18.31
CA ASN A 2 13.25 21.60 17.23
C ASN A 2 14.57 21.04 17.79
N PRO A 3 14.76 19.71 17.86
CA PRO A 3 15.98 19.12 18.42
C PRO A 3 17.25 19.54 17.66
N TYR A 4 17.13 20.05 16.43
CA TYR A 4 18.24 20.52 15.62
C TYR A 4 19.04 21.62 16.30
N ALA A 5 18.41 22.55 17.02
CA ALA A 5 19.09 23.68 17.68
C ALA A 5 20.07 23.25 18.77
N GLU A 6 19.92 22.04 19.28
CA GLU A 6 20.79 21.49 20.35
C GLU A 6 21.95 20.64 19.80
N LEU A 7 21.95 20.34 18.48
CA LEU A 7 22.93 19.48 17.85
C LEU A 7 24.32 20.17 17.81
N THR A 8 25.34 19.41 18.08
CA THR A 8 26.75 19.83 18.01
C THR A 8 27.54 19.05 16.95
N HIS A 9 27.02 17.88 16.56
CA HIS A 9 27.64 17.01 15.56
C HIS A 9 26.58 16.46 14.63
N PHE A 10 26.94 16.18 13.38
CA PHE A 10 26.06 15.77 12.31
C PHE A 10 26.65 14.54 11.63
N ALA A 11 25.90 13.45 11.63
CA ALA A 11 26.29 12.23 10.95
C ALA A 11 25.47 12.05 9.66
N GLY A 12 26.12 11.57 8.65
CA GLY A 12 25.45 10.94 7.50
C GLY A 12 25.63 9.43 7.58
N PHE A 13 24.52 8.74 7.44
CA PHE A 13 24.44 7.29 7.50
C PHE A 13 23.99 6.75 6.14
N ASP A 14 24.96 6.31 5.34
CA ASP A 14 24.69 5.64 4.08
C ASP A 14 24.48 4.15 4.35
N TRP A 15 23.21 3.72 4.29
CA TRP A 15 22.82 2.38 4.64
C TRP A 15 22.80 1.44 3.43
N ALA A 16 23.30 0.22 3.63
CA ALA A 16 23.19 -0.86 2.68
C ALA A 16 22.73 -2.14 3.39
N LYS A 17 22.50 -3.21 2.64
CA LYS A 17 22.01 -4.47 3.19
C LYS A 17 22.99 -5.10 4.19
N ASP A 18 24.26 -5.09 3.85
CA ASP A 18 25.27 -5.87 4.54
C ASP A 18 26.21 -4.98 5.40
N HIS A 19 26.35 -3.72 5.05
CA HIS A 19 27.20 -2.76 5.76
C HIS A 19 26.69 -1.32 5.64
N HIS A 20 27.21 -0.43 6.47
CA HIS A 20 26.87 0.98 6.48
C HIS A 20 28.11 1.83 6.56
N ASP A 21 28.12 2.93 5.80
CA ASP A 21 29.16 3.96 5.89
C ASP A 21 28.66 5.14 6.69
N VAL A 22 29.49 5.58 7.63
CA VAL A 22 29.17 6.67 8.55
C VAL A 22 30.26 7.72 8.49
N ILE A 23 29.85 8.98 8.35
CA ILE A 23 30.73 10.15 8.50
C ILE A 23 30.11 11.09 9.52
N ILE A 24 30.92 11.56 10.48
CA ILE A 24 30.53 12.56 11.49
C ILE A 24 31.31 13.82 11.24
N VAL A 25 30.61 14.97 11.19
CA VAL A 25 31.18 16.29 11.05
C VAL A 25 30.80 17.19 12.24
N ASP A 26 31.61 18.18 12.53
CA ASP A 26 31.29 19.23 13.48
C ASP A 26 30.43 20.36 12.88
N VAL A 27 30.16 21.39 13.67
CA VAL A 27 29.38 22.57 13.25
C VAL A 27 30.05 23.37 12.12
N GLN A 28 31.36 23.26 11.95
CA GLN A 28 32.13 23.88 10.88
C GLN A 28 32.15 23.01 9.60
N GLY A 29 31.71 21.77 9.66
CA GLY A 29 31.74 20.81 8.57
C GLY A 29 33.07 20.05 8.44
N LYS A 30 33.95 20.14 9.44
CA LYS A 30 35.16 19.34 9.48
C LYS A 30 34.81 17.90 9.84
N ILE A 31 35.36 16.95 9.08
CA ILE A 31 35.22 15.53 9.38
C ILE A 31 35.96 15.20 10.66
N ILE A 32 35.24 14.76 11.66
CA ILE A 32 35.78 14.32 12.96
C ILE A 32 36.15 12.85 12.92
N THR A 33 35.26 12.03 12.38
CA THR A 33 35.49 10.60 12.22
C THR A 33 34.68 10.03 11.04
N GLY A 34 35.12 8.91 10.54
CA GLY A 34 34.38 8.13 9.54
C GLY A 34 34.74 6.66 9.70
N PHE A 35 33.73 5.81 9.58
CA PHE A 35 33.90 4.37 9.71
C PHE A 35 32.86 3.62 8.92
N ARG A 36 33.21 2.36 8.57
CA ARG A 36 32.28 1.39 8.05
C ARG A 36 31.93 0.40 9.16
N MET A 37 30.70 -0.04 9.19
CA MET A 37 30.22 -1.07 10.11
C MET A 37 29.31 -2.05 9.38
N ASP A 38 29.35 -3.31 9.78
CA ASP A 38 28.47 -4.35 9.23
C ASP A 38 27.07 -4.27 9.86
N HIS A 39 26.06 -4.76 9.14
CA HIS A 39 24.70 -4.84 9.67
C HIS A 39 24.54 -6.06 10.61
N THR A 40 25.30 -6.07 11.70
CA THR A 40 25.37 -7.13 12.72
C THR A 40 25.30 -6.53 14.11
N VAL A 41 25.13 -7.39 15.13
CA VAL A 41 25.15 -6.97 16.54
C VAL A 41 26.47 -6.27 16.89
N GLU A 42 27.58 -6.79 16.41
CA GLU A 42 28.92 -6.23 16.62
C GLU A 42 29.07 -4.86 15.91
N GLY A 43 28.54 -4.73 14.69
CA GLY A 43 28.52 -3.47 13.99
C GLY A 43 27.74 -2.39 14.76
N TRP A 44 26.56 -2.73 15.28
CA TRP A 44 25.79 -1.79 16.12
C TRP A 44 26.40 -1.53 17.49
N ARG A 45 27.23 -2.43 18.03
CA ARG A 45 28.08 -2.16 19.19
C ARG A 45 29.14 -1.12 18.84
N THR A 46 29.83 -1.30 17.71
CA THR A 46 30.81 -0.33 17.19
C THR A 46 30.19 1.04 16.97
N TRP A 47 28.97 1.12 16.45
CA TRP A 47 28.21 2.36 16.35
C TRP A 47 28.08 3.05 17.69
N ARG A 48 27.57 2.35 18.70
CA ARG A 48 27.38 2.93 20.06
C ARG A 48 28.68 3.40 20.68
N GLU A 49 29.75 2.61 20.57
CA GLU A 49 31.06 2.96 21.06
C GLU A 49 31.63 4.22 20.39
N LYS A 50 31.57 4.29 19.06
CA LYS A 50 32.10 5.43 18.30
C LYS A 50 31.27 6.69 18.44
N THR A 51 29.98 6.59 18.73
CA THR A 51 29.10 7.75 18.89
C THR A 51 28.92 8.20 20.34
N ALA A 52 29.35 7.43 21.32
CA ALA A 52 29.25 7.76 22.76
C ALA A 52 29.85 9.12 23.12
N ALA A 53 30.89 9.57 22.41
CA ALA A 53 31.51 10.87 22.60
C ALA A 53 30.69 12.06 22.10
N TYR A 54 29.57 11.81 21.39
CA TYR A 54 28.76 12.84 20.71
C TYR A 54 27.30 12.82 21.20
N PRO A 55 26.99 13.19 22.44
CA PRO A 55 25.66 13.04 23.04
C PRO A 55 24.56 13.89 22.33
N ARG A 56 24.96 14.90 21.56
CA ARG A 56 24.06 15.76 20.77
C ARG A 56 24.31 15.56 19.26
N LEU A 57 24.17 14.29 18.82
CA LEU A 57 24.38 13.88 17.46
C LEU A 57 23.05 13.86 16.69
N GLY A 58 23.00 14.53 15.53
CA GLY A 58 21.96 14.35 14.53
C GLY A 58 22.43 13.41 13.44
N VAL A 59 21.55 12.56 12.94
CA VAL A 59 21.87 11.55 11.90
C VAL A 59 20.94 11.71 10.70
N ALA A 60 21.50 11.98 9.53
CA ALA A 60 20.78 11.95 8.26
C ALA A 60 20.86 10.56 7.60
N ILE A 61 19.74 10.02 7.15
CA ILE A 61 19.64 8.70 6.51
C ILE A 61 18.65 8.74 5.35
N GLU A 62 18.91 8.02 4.24
CA GLU A 62 18.05 8.00 3.03
C GLU A 62 16.74 7.20 3.17
N THR A 63 16.36 6.82 4.36
CA THR A 63 15.11 6.09 4.63
C THR A 63 14.44 6.60 5.90
N SER A 64 13.16 6.37 6.04
CA SER A 64 12.38 6.71 7.24
C SER A 64 11.88 5.48 8.00
N PHE A 65 12.30 4.27 7.62
CA PHE A 65 11.88 3.01 8.22
C PHE A 65 12.91 1.91 8.00
N GLY A 66 12.74 0.82 8.70
CA GLY A 66 13.63 -0.35 8.61
C GLY A 66 14.59 -0.46 9.79
N ALA A 67 15.25 -1.62 9.89
CA ALA A 67 16.06 -1.99 11.06
C ALA A 67 17.14 -0.97 11.41
N ALA A 68 17.78 -0.35 10.41
CA ALA A 68 18.79 0.68 10.66
C ALA A 68 18.19 1.91 11.37
N VAL A 69 16.98 2.36 10.95
CA VAL A 69 16.30 3.50 11.58
C VAL A 69 15.90 3.16 13.01
N GLU A 70 15.36 1.96 13.26
CA GLU A 70 15.00 1.50 14.60
C GLU A 70 16.23 1.49 15.53
N GLN A 71 17.37 0.94 15.07
CA GLN A 71 18.61 0.93 15.85
C GLN A 71 19.16 2.34 16.13
N LEU A 72 19.00 3.27 15.18
CA LEU A 72 19.38 4.67 15.40
C LEU A 72 18.48 5.35 16.44
N LEU A 73 17.17 5.13 16.37
CA LEU A 73 16.22 5.67 17.35
C LEU A 73 16.46 5.10 18.76
N GLU A 74 16.76 3.80 18.88
CA GLU A 74 17.16 3.15 20.14
C GLU A 74 18.50 3.69 20.70
N SER A 75 19.35 4.23 19.83
CA SER A 75 20.61 4.87 20.24
C SER A 75 20.44 6.30 20.77
N ALA A 76 19.20 6.76 20.94
CA ALA A 76 18.84 8.10 21.44
C ALA A 76 19.43 9.28 20.64
N VAL A 77 19.72 9.08 19.35
CA VAL A 77 20.14 10.15 18.44
C VAL A 77 18.94 10.77 17.69
N SER A 78 19.07 12.02 17.30
CA SER A 78 18.05 12.67 16.46
C SER A 78 18.17 12.22 15.00
N VAL A 79 17.23 11.45 14.50
CA VAL A 79 17.24 10.86 13.14
C VAL A 79 16.46 11.73 12.16
N TYR A 80 17.08 12.11 11.06
CA TYR A 80 16.51 12.95 10.01
C TYR A 80 16.44 12.16 8.68
N PRO A 81 15.24 11.76 8.23
CA PRO A 81 15.09 11.05 6.98
C PRO A 81 15.24 11.99 5.79
N VAL A 82 16.07 11.62 4.85
CA VAL A 82 16.30 12.35 3.60
C VAL A 82 15.72 11.60 2.43
N ASN A 83 14.95 12.28 1.59
CA ASN A 83 14.46 11.64 0.38
C ASN A 83 15.63 11.31 -0.57
N PRO A 84 15.74 10.09 -1.14
CA PRO A 84 16.85 9.67 -2.00
C PRO A 84 17.16 10.63 -3.16
N ALA A 85 16.13 11.26 -3.73
CA ALA A 85 16.34 12.23 -4.79
C ALA A 85 16.86 13.59 -4.28
N SER A 86 16.63 13.91 -3.01
CA SER A 86 17.26 15.09 -2.38
C SER A 86 18.71 14.77 -1.99
N ALA A 87 18.96 13.59 -1.45
CA ALA A 87 20.31 13.10 -1.15
C ALA A 87 21.20 13.12 -2.42
N LYS A 88 20.67 12.64 -3.55
CA LYS A 88 21.37 12.74 -4.85
C LYS A 88 21.76 14.20 -5.19
N ARG A 89 20.88 15.17 -4.98
CA ARG A 89 21.18 16.60 -5.25
C ARG A 89 22.22 17.15 -4.31
N TYR A 90 22.20 16.77 -3.03
CA TYR A 90 23.22 17.16 -2.06
C TYR A 90 24.59 16.63 -2.46
N ARG A 91 24.67 15.38 -2.89
CA ARG A 91 25.88 14.77 -3.42
C ARG A 91 26.39 15.53 -4.66
N GLU A 92 25.53 15.74 -5.66
CA GLU A 92 25.90 16.44 -6.92
C GLU A 92 26.39 17.87 -6.65
N ARG A 93 25.84 18.57 -5.65
CA ARG A 93 26.30 19.89 -5.25
C ARG A 93 27.76 19.90 -4.79
N LYS A 94 28.24 18.81 -4.21
CA LYS A 94 29.58 18.69 -3.60
C LYS A 94 30.59 17.95 -4.51
N CYS A 95 30.13 17.22 -5.49
CA CYS A 95 30.98 16.42 -6.38
C CYS A 95 30.64 16.70 -7.84
N ALA A 96 31.27 17.72 -8.43
CA ALA A 96 31.08 18.06 -9.83
C ALA A 96 31.60 16.99 -10.80
N SER A 97 32.53 16.12 -10.34
CA SER A 97 33.11 15.02 -11.16
C SER A 97 32.17 13.84 -11.34
N GLY A 98 31.06 13.78 -10.60
CA GLY A 98 30.13 12.64 -10.64
C GLY A 98 30.62 11.36 -9.99
N ASN A 99 31.80 11.34 -9.36
CA ASN A 99 32.32 10.18 -8.63
C ASN A 99 31.37 9.80 -7.49
N LYS A 100 31.04 8.51 -7.43
CA LYS A 100 30.18 7.95 -6.39
C LYS A 100 31.00 6.98 -5.53
N THR A 101 31.06 7.26 -4.22
CA THR A 101 31.53 6.31 -3.20
C THR A 101 30.60 6.40 -2.00
N ASP A 102 30.35 5.31 -1.30
CA ASP A 102 29.48 5.24 -0.12
C ASP A 102 29.94 6.23 0.96
N ARG A 103 31.25 6.34 1.15
CA ARG A 103 31.84 7.33 2.07
C ARG A 103 31.50 8.79 1.68
N HIS A 104 31.47 9.09 0.38
CA HIS A 104 31.11 10.41 -0.10
C HIS A 104 29.60 10.68 0.07
N ASP A 105 28.77 9.65 -0.14
CA ASP A 105 27.32 9.73 0.08
C ASP A 105 27.02 9.98 1.56
N ALA A 106 27.68 9.27 2.49
CA ALA A 106 27.58 9.53 3.91
C ALA A 106 28.02 10.95 4.28
N TRP A 107 29.14 11.43 3.72
CA TRP A 107 29.60 12.80 3.99
C TRP A 107 28.60 13.85 3.46
N ALA A 108 28.05 13.67 2.28
CA ALA A 108 27.06 14.58 1.69
C ALA A 108 25.78 14.67 2.53
N LEU A 109 25.33 13.55 3.12
CA LEU A 109 24.21 13.52 4.06
C LEU A 109 24.52 14.27 5.35
N ALA A 110 25.71 14.08 5.94
CA ALA A 110 26.14 14.79 7.15
C ALA A 110 26.17 16.31 6.94
N ASP A 111 26.78 16.75 5.84
CA ASP A 111 26.89 18.18 5.52
C ASP A 111 25.52 18.79 5.13
N ALA A 112 24.65 18.03 4.46
CA ALA A 112 23.29 18.46 4.16
C ALA A 112 22.48 18.69 5.45
N LEU A 113 22.57 17.75 6.41
CA LEU A 113 21.93 17.91 7.71
C LEU A 113 22.45 19.14 8.43
N ARG A 114 23.77 19.33 8.46
CA ARG A 114 24.41 20.48 9.11
C ARG A 114 23.95 21.83 8.52
N LEU A 115 23.77 21.91 7.19
CA LEU A 115 23.43 23.16 6.51
C LEU A 115 21.94 23.46 6.51
N ASP A 116 21.13 22.45 6.23
CA ASP A 116 19.70 22.60 5.93
C ASP A 116 18.79 21.95 7.00
N GLY A 117 19.35 21.22 7.98
CA GLY A 117 18.60 20.41 8.95
C GLY A 117 17.68 21.22 9.87
N GLN A 118 17.90 22.52 10.00
CA GLN A 118 16.98 23.40 10.72
C GLN A 118 15.55 23.36 10.12
N ALA A 119 15.46 23.21 8.80
CA ALA A 119 14.19 23.10 8.08
C ALA A 119 13.66 21.65 8.02
N TRP A 120 14.42 20.68 8.54
CA TRP A 120 14.03 19.28 8.52
C TRP A 120 13.34 18.89 9.83
N ARG A 121 12.56 17.83 9.74
CA ARG A 121 11.87 17.26 10.88
C ARG A 121 12.53 15.96 11.29
N ALA A 122 12.95 15.87 12.56
CA ALA A 122 13.44 14.63 13.13
C ALA A 122 12.32 13.59 13.22
N LEU A 123 12.65 12.32 12.97
CA LEU A 123 11.75 11.22 13.24
C LEU A 123 11.40 11.17 14.72
N GLN A 124 10.14 10.94 15.00
CA GLN A 124 9.65 10.65 16.33
C GLN A 124 9.35 9.15 16.44
N PRO A 125 9.54 8.54 17.61
CA PRO A 125 9.05 7.19 17.85
C PRO A 125 7.57 7.11 17.50
N GLN A 126 7.21 6.10 16.73
CA GLN A 126 5.82 5.89 16.33
C GLN A 126 5.06 5.16 17.43
N ASP A 127 3.75 5.36 17.46
CA ASP A 127 2.86 4.51 18.24
C ASP A 127 3.12 3.04 17.84
N PRO A 128 3.41 2.13 18.80
CA PRO A 128 3.75 0.74 18.51
C PRO A 128 2.65 0.01 17.72
N ILE A 129 1.37 0.29 18.01
CA ILE A 129 0.22 -0.28 17.28
C ILE A 129 0.26 0.16 15.82
N VAL A 130 0.50 1.44 15.57
CA VAL A 130 0.56 1.99 14.21
C VAL A 130 1.77 1.46 13.44
N ALA A 131 2.90 1.32 14.10
CA ALA A 131 4.11 0.74 13.51
C ALA A 131 3.88 -0.72 13.09
N GLU A 132 3.33 -1.54 13.99
CA GLU A 132 2.99 -2.94 13.69
C GLU A 132 1.93 -3.04 12.58
N LEU A 133 0.85 -2.24 12.64
CA LEU A 133 -0.16 -2.20 11.59
C LEU A 133 0.41 -1.87 10.21
N ARG A 134 1.34 -0.92 10.15
CA ARG A 134 1.99 -0.54 8.90
C ARG A 134 2.73 -1.70 8.27
N ILE A 135 3.51 -2.44 9.08
CA ILE A 135 4.28 -3.60 8.62
C ILE A 135 3.32 -4.69 8.16
N LEU A 136 2.39 -5.11 9.01
CA LEU A 136 1.43 -6.16 8.70
C LEU A 136 0.58 -5.86 7.44
N CYS A 137 0.14 -4.62 7.28
CA CYS A 137 -0.63 -4.23 6.09
C CYS A 137 0.21 -4.27 4.81
N ARG A 138 1.49 -3.94 4.88
CA ARG A 138 2.41 -4.02 3.73
C ARG A 138 2.72 -5.47 3.37
N ASP A 139 2.95 -6.31 4.38
CA ASP A 139 3.16 -7.74 4.18
C ASP A 139 1.90 -8.40 3.60
N GLU A 140 0.69 -8.05 4.10
CA GLU A 140 -0.57 -8.54 3.50
C GLU A 140 -0.67 -8.16 2.02
N VAL A 141 -0.25 -6.96 1.62
CA VAL A 141 -0.24 -6.56 0.20
C VAL A 141 0.75 -7.40 -0.60
N ALA A 142 1.95 -7.65 -0.09
CA ALA A 142 2.93 -8.52 -0.76
C ALA A 142 2.39 -9.94 -0.95
N LEU A 143 1.75 -10.52 0.07
CA LEU A 143 1.10 -11.83 -0.03
C LEU A 143 -0.08 -11.83 -1.04
N ILE A 144 -0.83 -10.74 -1.17
CA ILE A 144 -1.89 -10.60 -2.19
C ILE A 144 -1.28 -10.55 -3.60
N GLU A 145 -0.15 -9.88 -3.79
CA GLU A 145 0.56 -9.83 -5.06
C GLU A 145 1.11 -11.22 -5.44
N GLU A 146 1.68 -11.95 -4.48
CA GLU A 146 2.12 -13.34 -4.65
C GLU A 146 0.94 -14.25 -5.04
N ARG A 147 -0.21 -14.14 -4.34
CA ARG A 147 -1.42 -14.87 -4.71
C ARG A 147 -1.85 -14.59 -6.14
N THR A 148 -1.80 -13.33 -6.55
CA THR A 148 -2.17 -12.94 -7.92
C THR A 148 -1.22 -13.58 -8.95
N ALA A 149 0.07 -13.61 -8.67
CA ALA A 149 1.06 -14.26 -9.53
C ALA A 149 0.80 -15.77 -9.63
N LEU A 150 0.52 -16.44 -8.50
CA LEU A 150 0.20 -17.88 -8.49
C LEU A 150 -1.10 -18.19 -9.26
N VAL A 151 -2.14 -17.35 -9.12
CA VAL A 151 -3.39 -17.48 -9.89
C VAL A 151 -3.12 -17.36 -11.39
N ASN A 152 -2.36 -16.36 -11.81
CA ASN A 152 -2.02 -16.18 -13.23
C ASN A 152 -1.23 -17.37 -13.79
N GLN A 153 -0.29 -17.92 -13.01
CA GLN A 153 0.50 -19.10 -13.38
C GLN A 153 -0.41 -20.36 -13.49
N LEU A 154 -1.37 -20.51 -12.59
CA LEU A 154 -2.34 -21.61 -12.64
C LEU A 154 -3.24 -21.50 -13.87
N GLN A 155 -3.82 -20.33 -14.14
CA GLN A 155 -4.66 -20.10 -15.30
C GLN A 155 -3.89 -20.34 -16.61
N GLN A 156 -2.66 -19.83 -16.70
CA GLN A 156 -1.81 -20.08 -17.87
C GLN A 156 -1.56 -21.58 -18.09
N ALA A 157 -1.30 -22.34 -17.03
CA ALA A 157 -1.13 -23.78 -17.15
C ALA A 157 -2.42 -24.47 -17.63
N LEU A 158 -3.56 -24.13 -17.04
CA LEU A 158 -4.87 -24.69 -17.42
C LEU A 158 -5.23 -24.37 -18.87
N HIS A 159 -4.94 -23.16 -19.31
CA HIS A 159 -5.16 -22.73 -20.70
C HIS A 159 -4.46 -23.65 -21.70
N GLU A 160 -3.27 -24.13 -21.38
CA GLU A 160 -2.49 -24.97 -22.27
C GLU A 160 -3.03 -26.41 -22.39
N TYR A 161 -3.50 -27.02 -21.27
CA TYR A 161 -3.88 -28.44 -21.29
C TYR A 161 -5.32 -28.74 -20.92
N TYR A 162 -6.02 -27.81 -20.23
CA TYR A 162 -7.35 -28.05 -19.69
C TYR A 162 -8.24 -26.79 -19.72
N PRO A 163 -8.49 -26.19 -20.88
CA PRO A 163 -9.26 -24.93 -21.02
C PRO A 163 -10.65 -24.99 -20.40
N ALA A 164 -11.31 -26.17 -20.40
CA ALA A 164 -12.62 -26.34 -19.79
C ALA A 164 -12.63 -26.06 -18.27
N ALA A 165 -11.53 -26.34 -17.57
CA ALA A 165 -11.40 -25.94 -16.16
C ALA A 165 -11.31 -24.42 -16.02
N GLU A 166 -10.53 -23.75 -16.88
CA GLU A 166 -10.40 -22.29 -16.86
C GLU A 166 -11.74 -21.61 -17.15
N GLU A 167 -12.47 -22.05 -18.16
CA GLU A 167 -13.78 -21.52 -18.57
C GLU A 167 -14.86 -21.71 -17.49
N ALA A 168 -14.79 -22.77 -16.69
CA ALA A 168 -15.81 -23.10 -15.69
C ALA A 168 -15.82 -22.16 -14.48
N PHE A 169 -14.75 -21.40 -14.22
CA PHE A 169 -14.63 -20.54 -13.05
C PHE A 169 -14.23 -19.12 -13.43
N ASP A 170 -15.08 -18.15 -13.07
CA ASP A 170 -14.87 -16.73 -13.34
C ASP A 170 -13.89 -16.08 -12.32
N ASP A 171 -13.74 -16.65 -11.15
CA ASP A 171 -12.88 -16.14 -10.06
C ASP A 171 -11.95 -17.24 -9.54
N TRP A 172 -10.70 -17.17 -9.97
CA TRP A 172 -9.63 -18.08 -9.59
C TRP A 172 -8.98 -17.74 -8.24
N THR A 173 -9.48 -16.75 -7.52
CA THR A 173 -9.11 -16.50 -6.12
C THR A 173 -9.93 -17.33 -5.15
N GLN A 174 -10.95 -18.05 -5.62
CA GLN A 174 -11.85 -18.87 -4.81
C GLN A 174 -11.29 -20.27 -4.56
N ARG A 175 -11.37 -20.73 -3.32
CA ARG A 175 -10.92 -22.09 -2.92
C ARG A 175 -11.63 -23.22 -3.70
N SER A 176 -12.87 -22.97 -4.12
CA SER A 176 -13.64 -23.95 -4.89
C SER A 176 -13.05 -24.22 -6.28
N ALA A 177 -12.44 -23.24 -6.93
CA ALA A 177 -11.75 -23.40 -8.22
C ALA A 177 -10.50 -24.29 -8.06
N TRP A 178 -9.72 -24.06 -6.99
CA TRP A 178 -8.55 -24.91 -6.69
C TRP A 178 -8.93 -26.33 -6.31
N ALA A 179 -9.99 -26.49 -5.50
CA ALA A 179 -10.51 -27.80 -5.13
C ALA A 179 -11.01 -28.59 -6.35
N PHE A 180 -11.54 -27.90 -7.36
CA PHE A 180 -11.92 -28.51 -8.63
C PHE A 180 -10.72 -29.12 -9.36
N VAL A 181 -9.64 -28.35 -9.52
CA VAL A 181 -8.42 -28.82 -10.19
C VAL A 181 -7.77 -29.96 -9.40
N GLU A 182 -7.75 -29.90 -8.07
CA GLU A 182 -7.23 -30.98 -7.24
C GLU A 182 -8.07 -32.26 -7.36
N ARG A 183 -9.40 -32.12 -7.48
CA ARG A 183 -10.31 -33.27 -7.61
C ARG A 183 -10.32 -33.87 -9.01
N PHE A 184 -10.27 -33.02 -10.03
CA PHE A 184 -10.33 -33.36 -11.44
C PHE A 184 -9.16 -32.72 -12.18
N PRO A 185 -7.93 -33.25 -12.02
CA PRO A 185 -6.72 -32.57 -12.52
C PRO A 185 -6.57 -32.59 -14.02
N THR A 186 -7.37 -33.39 -14.74
CA THR A 186 -7.35 -33.49 -16.19
C THR A 186 -8.78 -33.62 -16.74
N ALA A 187 -8.96 -33.28 -18.02
CA ALA A 187 -10.22 -33.47 -18.72
C ALA A 187 -10.65 -34.94 -18.71
N GLU A 188 -9.71 -35.87 -18.84
CA GLU A 188 -9.99 -37.32 -18.77
C GLU A 188 -10.49 -37.72 -17.38
N ALA A 189 -9.85 -37.23 -16.30
CA ALA A 189 -10.29 -37.50 -14.93
C ALA A 189 -11.71 -36.95 -14.66
N LEU A 190 -12.03 -35.76 -15.21
CA LEU A 190 -13.35 -35.19 -15.13
C LEU A 190 -14.38 -36.05 -15.89
N THR A 191 -14.10 -36.41 -17.14
CA THR A 191 -15.01 -37.23 -17.98
C THR A 191 -15.27 -38.60 -17.34
N ARG A 192 -14.22 -39.26 -16.82
CA ARG A 192 -14.32 -40.56 -16.13
C ARG A 192 -15.18 -40.47 -14.87
N ALA A 193 -15.14 -39.33 -14.13
CA ALA A 193 -15.95 -39.14 -12.91
C ALA A 193 -17.45 -39.06 -13.21
N GLY A 194 -17.87 -38.53 -14.36
CA GLY A 194 -19.22 -38.46 -14.84
C GLY A 194 -20.12 -37.47 -14.10
N LYS A 195 -21.30 -37.25 -14.67
CA LYS A 195 -22.28 -36.21 -14.29
C LYS A 195 -22.62 -36.21 -12.79
N ARG A 196 -22.85 -37.37 -12.18
CA ARG A 196 -23.19 -37.49 -10.75
C ARG A 196 -22.12 -36.93 -9.84
N GLN A 197 -20.83 -37.13 -10.16
CA GLN A 197 -19.72 -36.60 -9.36
C GLN A 197 -19.55 -35.11 -9.57
N TRP A 198 -19.81 -34.58 -10.76
CA TRP A 198 -19.78 -33.14 -11.06
C TRP A 198 -20.85 -32.40 -10.25
N GLU A 199 -22.08 -32.90 -10.26
CA GLU A 199 -23.20 -32.36 -9.48
C GLU A 199 -22.86 -32.38 -7.98
N LYS A 200 -22.37 -33.51 -7.45
CA LYS A 200 -21.95 -33.63 -6.05
C LYS A 200 -20.89 -32.59 -5.70
N PHE A 201 -19.89 -32.39 -6.55
CA PHE A 201 -18.85 -31.38 -6.35
C PHE A 201 -19.44 -29.97 -6.30
N LEU A 202 -20.27 -29.61 -7.28
CA LEU A 202 -20.87 -28.27 -7.34
C LEU A 202 -21.76 -27.98 -6.12
N HIS A 203 -22.54 -28.95 -5.66
CA HIS A 203 -23.36 -28.82 -4.45
C HIS A 203 -22.51 -28.69 -3.20
N THR A 204 -21.47 -29.52 -3.03
CA THR A 204 -20.57 -29.49 -1.88
C THR A 204 -19.89 -28.14 -1.74
N HIS A 205 -19.51 -27.50 -2.85
CA HIS A 205 -18.84 -26.22 -2.87
C HIS A 205 -19.80 -25.02 -3.01
N LYS A 206 -21.12 -25.22 -2.88
CA LYS A 206 -22.16 -24.18 -3.02
C LYS A 206 -22.10 -23.40 -4.34
N LEU A 207 -21.80 -24.12 -5.42
CA LEU A 207 -21.68 -23.60 -6.80
C LEU A 207 -22.92 -23.91 -7.64
N ASN A 208 -24.06 -24.12 -7.00
CA ASN A 208 -25.30 -24.62 -7.59
C ASN A 208 -26.33 -23.53 -7.91
N ARG A 209 -25.91 -22.28 -8.15
CA ARG A 209 -26.81 -21.26 -8.71
C ARG A 209 -27.25 -21.66 -10.11
N PRO A 210 -28.56 -21.63 -10.45
CA PRO A 210 -29.10 -22.24 -11.68
C PRO A 210 -28.31 -21.90 -12.95
N GLU A 211 -28.12 -20.61 -13.23
CA GLU A 211 -27.43 -20.12 -14.44
C GLU A 211 -25.98 -20.61 -14.54
N THR A 212 -25.22 -20.49 -13.47
CA THR A 212 -23.81 -20.91 -13.44
C THR A 212 -23.65 -22.41 -13.34
N PHE A 213 -24.62 -23.11 -12.74
CA PHE A 213 -24.64 -24.57 -12.66
C PHE A 213 -24.81 -25.19 -14.04
N THR A 214 -25.85 -24.77 -14.80
CA THR A 214 -26.11 -25.27 -16.16
C THR A 214 -24.90 -25.03 -17.07
N ARG A 215 -24.37 -23.81 -17.08
CA ARG A 215 -23.17 -23.47 -17.86
C ARG A 215 -22.00 -24.41 -17.54
N ARG A 216 -21.72 -24.66 -16.23
CA ARG A 216 -20.63 -25.55 -15.82
C ARG A 216 -20.86 -27.01 -16.26
N MET A 217 -22.10 -27.50 -16.18
CA MET A 217 -22.41 -28.84 -16.61
C MET A 217 -22.20 -29.03 -18.13
N GLU A 218 -22.52 -28.03 -18.92
CA GLU A 218 -22.26 -28.01 -20.37
C GLU A 218 -20.75 -27.99 -20.68
N ILE A 219 -19.97 -27.15 -19.97
CA ILE A 219 -18.52 -27.08 -20.12
C ILE A 219 -17.88 -28.44 -19.75
N PHE A 220 -18.33 -29.07 -18.68
CA PHE A 220 -17.80 -30.36 -18.24
C PHE A 220 -18.10 -31.48 -19.23
N ALA A 221 -19.27 -31.45 -19.86
CA ALA A 221 -19.65 -32.46 -20.84
C ALA A 221 -18.75 -32.46 -22.09
N ARG A 222 -18.27 -31.29 -22.51
CA ARG A 222 -17.39 -31.13 -23.68
C ARG A 222 -15.88 -31.10 -23.33
N ALA A 223 -15.51 -31.21 -22.06
CA ALA A 223 -14.13 -31.07 -21.65
C ALA A 223 -13.16 -32.08 -22.31
N GLY A 224 -13.66 -33.29 -22.65
CA GLY A 224 -12.87 -34.31 -23.34
C GLY A 224 -12.61 -34.08 -24.84
N GLU A 225 -13.20 -33.05 -25.44
CA GLU A 225 -13.01 -32.72 -26.86
C GLU A 225 -11.64 -32.05 -27.11
N TRP A 226 -11.06 -31.38 -26.09
CA TRP A 226 -9.73 -30.80 -26.17
C TRP A 226 -8.64 -31.88 -26.09
N LYS A 227 -7.83 -32.01 -27.15
CA LYS A 227 -6.79 -33.03 -27.25
C LYS A 227 -5.39 -32.39 -27.25
N VAL A 228 -4.57 -32.78 -26.30
CA VAL A 228 -3.15 -32.45 -26.23
C VAL A 228 -2.33 -33.69 -25.93
N SER A 229 -1.01 -33.64 -26.13
CA SER A 229 -0.16 -34.80 -25.91
C SER A 229 -0.15 -35.28 -24.44
N ALA A 230 -0.06 -36.58 -24.23
CA ALA A 230 -0.02 -37.17 -22.90
C ALA A 230 1.11 -36.61 -22.01
N PRO A 231 2.35 -36.38 -22.52
CA PRO A 231 3.39 -35.72 -21.72
C PRO A 231 3.02 -34.31 -21.28
N MET A 232 2.35 -33.52 -22.12
CA MET A 232 1.85 -32.18 -21.78
C MET A 232 0.82 -32.26 -20.63
N VAL A 233 -0.16 -33.15 -20.75
CA VAL A 233 -1.18 -33.35 -19.71
C VAL A 233 -0.53 -33.77 -18.38
N ALA A 234 0.38 -34.74 -18.42
CA ALA A 234 1.05 -35.24 -17.22
C ALA A 234 1.85 -34.12 -16.49
N ALA A 235 2.68 -33.40 -17.24
CA ALA A 235 3.53 -32.34 -16.67
C ALA A 235 2.71 -31.16 -16.17
N LYS A 236 1.76 -30.65 -16.96
CA LYS A 236 0.97 -29.46 -16.62
C LYS A 236 -0.06 -29.73 -15.54
N SER A 237 -0.67 -30.89 -15.50
CA SER A 237 -1.61 -31.25 -14.40
C SER A 237 -0.86 -31.35 -13.07
N PHE A 238 0.33 -31.95 -13.04
CA PHE A 238 1.17 -31.99 -11.85
C PHE A 238 1.52 -30.57 -11.35
N TYR A 239 1.91 -29.67 -12.28
CA TYR A 239 2.19 -28.28 -11.97
C TYR A 239 0.95 -27.53 -11.45
N ALA A 240 -0.22 -27.68 -12.11
CA ALA A 240 -1.45 -27.02 -11.72
C ALA A 240 -1.88 -27.42 -10.30
N VAL A 241 -1.83 -28.72 -9.97
CA VAL A 241 -2.12 -29.21 -8.60
C VAL A 241 -1.14 -28.65 -7.58
N ALA A 242 0.15 -28.55 -7.93
CA ALA A 242 1.13 -27.93 -7.04
C ALA A 242 0.80 -26.44 -6.78
N LYS A 243 0.36 -25.69 -7.80
CA LYS A 243 -0.09 -24.29 -7.63
C LYS A 243 -1.34 -24.17 -6.77
N CYS A 244 -2.30 -25.08 -6.91
CA CYS A 244 -3.49 -25.11 -6.04
C CYS A 244 -3.13 -25.29 -4.56
N ARG A 245 -2.16 -26.17 -4.27
CA ARG A 245 -1.66 -26.38 -2.90
C ARG A 245 -0.98 -25.13 -2.34
N GLN A 246 -0.13 -24.46 -3.13
CA GLN A 246 0.51 -23.19 -2.76
C GLN A 246 -0.53 -22.10 -2.47
N LEU A 247 -1.52 -21.94 -3.35
CA LEU A 247 -2.62 -20.99 -3.17
C LEU A 247 -3.42 -21.25 -1.89
N ARG A 248 -3.67 -22.50 -1.56
CA ARG A 248 -4.38 -22.89 -0.34
C ARG A 248 -3.59 -22.50 0.92
N LEU A 249 -2.29 -22.76 0.95
CA LEU A 249 -1.42 -22.37 2.04
C LEU A 249 -1.41 -20.84 2.19
N LEU A 250 -1.15 -20.13 1.10
CA LEU A 250 -1.09 -18.67 1.08
C LEU A 250 -2.40 -18.01 1.53
N GLU A 251 -3.56 -18.55 1.16
CA GLU A 251 -4.85 -18.03 1.62
C GLU A 251 -5.08 -18.25 3.12
N ASN A 252 -4.53 -19.34 3.70
CA ASN A 252 -4.55 -19.52 5.16
C ASN A 252 -3.71 -18.45 5.87
N GLU A 253 -2.51 -18.15 5.34
CA GLU A 253 -1.65 -17.08 5.86
C GLU A 253 -2.34 -15.71 5.73
N LEU A 254 -2.92 -15.39 4.58
CA LEU A 254 -3.70 -14.16 4.40
C LEU A 254 -4.85 -14.03 5.41
N HIS A 255 -5.51 -15.14 5.78
CA HIS A 255 -6.52 -15.11 6.83
C HIS A 255 -5.92 -14.84 8.21
N ALA A 256 -4.74 -15.38 8.52
CA ALA A 256 -4.04 -15.10 9.78
C ALA A 256 -3.63 -13.61 9.87
N TYR A 257 -3.03 -13.05 8.82
CA TYR A 257 -2.70 -11.64 8.74
C TYR A 257 -3.92 -10.75 8.94
N ARG A 258 -5.03 -11.02 8.25
CA ARG A 258 -6.26 -10.22 8.38
C ARG A 258 -6.83 -10.22 9.80
N ARG A 259 -6.84 -11.37 10.47
CA ARG A 259 -7.27 -11.45 11.88
C ARG A 259 -6.36 -10.65 12.81
N ARG A 260 -5.05 -10.71 12.61
CA ARG A 260 -4.08 -9.94 13.39
C ARG A 260 -4.25 -8.44 13.16
N ILE A 261 -4.38 -8.02 11.90
CA ILE A 261 -4.61 -6.62 11.50
C ILE A 261 -5.92 -6.11 12.12
N GLU A 262 -7.01 -6.86 12.03
CA GLU A 262 -8.32 -6.48 12.57
C GLU A 262 -8.28 -6.31 14.09
N ALA A 263 -7.69 -7.26 14.81
CA ALA A 263 -7.56 -7.19 16.27
C ALA A 263 -6.72 -5.98 16.70
N LEU A 264 -5.58 -5.75 16.04
CA LEU A 264 -4.69 -4.64 16.35
C LEU A 264 -5.33 -3.29 16.00
N PHE A 265 -6.00 -3.20 14.86
CA PHE A 265 -6.73 -1.99 14.47
C PHE A 265 -7.84 -1.64 15.46
N ALA A 266 -8.61 -2.64 15.91
CA ALA A 266 -9.70 -2.43 16.87
C ALA A 266 -9.20 -1.90 18.23
N SER A 267 -7.96 -2.19 18.62
CA SER A 267 -7.37 -1.71 19.88
C SER A 267 -6.91 -0.24 19.82
N HIS A 268 -6.79 0.36 18.64
CA HIS A 268 -6.30 1.74 18.51
C HIS A 268 -7.45 2.76 18.66
N PRO A 269 -7.24 3.88 19.38
CA PRO A 269 -8.26 4.92 19.59
C PRO A 269 -8.86 5.51 18.31
N ASP A 270 -8.09 5.62 17.24
CA ASP A 270 -8.55 6.16 15.96
C ASP A 270 -9.26 5.12 15.06
N SER A 271 -9.46 3.89 15.54
CA SER A 271 -10.13 2.84 14.76
C SER A 271 -11.53 3.23 14.30
N SER A 272 -12.30 3.87 15.18
CA SER A 272 -13.64 4.39 14.85
C SER A 272 -13.60 5.47 13.78
N THR A 273 -12.64 6.39 13.85
CA THR A 273 -12.46 7.47 12.87
C THR A 273 -12.21 6.91 11.46
N PHE A 274 -11.22 6.04 11.31
CA PHE A 274 -10.89 5.45 9.99
C PHE A 274 -11.91 4.41 9.55
N GLY A 275 -12.48 3.64 10.48
CA GLY A 275 -13.51 2.63 10.21
C GLY A 275 -14.84 3.21 9.73
N SER A 276 -15.16 4.46 10.07
CA SER A 276 -16.37 5.15 9.63
C SER A 276 -16.35 5.58 8.16
N LEU A 277 -15.19 5.56 7.50
CA LEU A 277 -15.06 6.01 6.13
C LEU A 277 -15.81 5.09 5.14
N PRO A 278 -16.67 5.63 4.28
CA PRO A 278 -17.40 4.84 3.30
C PRO A 278 -16.44 4.13 2.33
N GLY A 279 -16.55 2.81 2.24
CA GLY A 279 -15.72 1.99 1.38
C GLY A 279 -14.34 1.62 1.96
N ALA A 280 -13.98 2.10 3.16
CA ALA A 280 -12.72 1.70 3.80
C ALA A 280 -12.75 0.22 4.24
N GLY A 281 -13.77 -0.18 4.99
CA GLY A 281 -13.95 -1.54 5.47
C GLY A 281 -12.72 -2.09 6.23
N PRO A 282 -12.72 -3.40 6.53
CA PRO A 282 -11.67 -4.01 7.35
C PRO A 282 -10.30 -4.10 6.67
N LYS A 283 -10.20 -3.74 5.39
CA LYS A 283 -8.92 -3.77 4.65
C LYS A 283 -8.27 -2.40 4.53
N LEU A 284 -9.04 -1.37 4.16
CA LEU A 284 -8.45 -0.05 3.88
C LEU A 284 -8.34 0.81 5.14
N ALA A 285 -9.25 0.68 6.11
CA ALA A 285 -9.20 1.46 7.34
C ALA A 285 -7.90 1.24 8.15
N PRO A 286 -7.45 -0.01 8.40
CA PRO A 286 -6.17 -0.26 9.05
C PRO A 286 -4.97 0.26 8.24
N ARG A 287 -5.01 0.13 6.90
CA ARG A 287 -3.95 0.64 6.02
C ARG A 287 -3.85 2.15 6.08
N LEU A 288 -5.00 2.87 6.12
CA LEU A 288 -5.01 4.32 6.26
C LEU A 288 -4.38 4.73 7.58
N LEU A 289 -4.77 4.12 8.70
CA LEU A 289 -4.18 4.39 10.00
C LEU A 289 -2.67 4.10 10.00
N GLY A 290 -2.26 2.94 9.52
CA GLY A 290 -0.85 2.54 9.47
C GLY A 290 0.01 3.49 8.64
N GLU A 291 -0.49 4.01 7.51
CA GLU A 291 0.28 4.87 6.61
C GLU A 291 0.21 6.36 6.98
N ILE A 292 -0.89 6.83 7.56
CA ILE A 292 -1.05 8.23 8.03
C ILE A 292 -0.38 8.42 9.38
N GLY A 293 -0.51 7.45 10.28
CA GLY A 293 0.07 7.52 11.62
C GLY A 293 -0.87 8.08 12.67
N SER A 294 -0.38 8.21 13.90
CA SER A 294 -1.09 8.80 15.05
C SER A 294 -0.60 10.21 15.42
N ASP A 295 0.56 10.64 14.92
CA ASP A 295 1.12 11.98 15.18
C ASP A 295 0.42 13.06 14.33
N ARG A 296 -0.56 13.72 14.93
CA ARG A 296 -1.36 14.77 14.30
C ARG A 296 -0.58 16.03 13.98
N THR A 297 0.59 16.23 14.59
CA THR A 297 1.44 17.38 14.32
C THR A 297 2.25 17.21 13.04
N LEU A 298 2.26 16.00 12.47
CA LEU A 298 3.02 15.68 11.25
C LEU A 298 2.56 16.47 10.03
N TYR A 299 1.27 16.80 9.96
CA TYR A 299 0.69 17.53 8.83
C TYR A 299 -0.04 18.77 9.33
N GLU A 300 0.52 19.94 9.07
CA GLU A 300 -0.07 21.24 9.43
C GLU A 300 -1.43 21.44 8.75
N ASP A 301 -1.56 20.93 7.52
CA ASP A 301 -2.77 21.00 6.74
C ASP A 301 -3.00 19.70 5.91
N ALA A 302 -4.15 19.66 5.26
CA ALA A 302 -4.49 18.54 4.37
C ALA A 302 -3.60 18.48 3.12
N GLY A 303 -2.95 19.58 2.72
CA GLY A 303 -2.04 19.65 1.59
C GLY A 303 -0.79 18.81 1.83
N GLY A 304 -0.23 18.85 3.05
CA GLY A 304 0.87 17.99 3.45
C GLY A 304 0.54 16.51 3.29
N LEU A 305 -0.63 16.07 3.77
CA LEU A 305 -1.11 14.70 3.61
C LEU A 305 -1.38 14.33 2.14
N GLN A 306 -1.90 15.26 1.33
CA GLN A 306 -2.10 15.07 -0.11
C GLN A 306 -0.77 14.93 -0.87
N CYS A 307 0.26 15.67 -0.45
CA CYS A 307 1.62 15.53 -0.98
C CYS A 307 2.22 14.16 -0.63
N MET A 308 2.07 13.74 0.63
CA MET A 308 2.51 12.43 1.11
C MET A 308 1.85 11.29 0.32
N ALA A 309 0.53 11.37 0.09
CA ALA A 309 -0.22 10.40 -0.71
C ALA A 309 0.00 10.54 -2.23
N GLY A 310 0.74 11.55 -2.68
CA GLY A 310 0.99 11.80 -4.11
C GLY A 310 -0.25 12.14 -4.93
N THR A 311 -1.30 12.63 -4.29
CA THR A 311 -2.52 13.10 -4.97
C THR A 311 -2.42 14.56 -5.38
N ALA A 312 -1.66 15.36 -4.63
CA ALA A 312 -1.34 16.73 -5.01
C ALA A 312 -0.40 16.74 -6.23
N PRO A 313 -0.72 17.52 -7.27
CA PRO A 313 0.13 17.63 -8.45
C PRO A 313 1.45 18.34 -8.13
N VAL A 314 2.41 18.23 -9.06
CA VAL A 314 3.63 19.04 -9.08
C VAL A 314 3.49 20.03 -10.23
N SER A 315 3.51 21.31 -9.90
CA SER A 315 3.55 22.37 -10.90
C SER A 315 5.00 22.70 -11.24
N TYR A 316 5.28 22.87 -12.52
CA TYR A 316 6.53 23.39 -13.05
C TYR A 316 6.21 24.61 -13.88
N GLN A 317 6.83 25.73 -13.55
CA GLN A 317 6.67 26.98 -14.28
C GLN A 317 8.06 27.54 -14.59
N SER A 318 8.29 27.80 -15.85
CA SER A 318 9.52 28.43 -16.34
C SER A 318 9.18 29.31 -17.54
N GLY A 319 9.28 30.62 -17.39
CA GLY A 319 8.82 31.57 -18.40
C GLY A 319 7.35 31.34 -18.76
N GLN A 320 7.06 31.14 -20.03
CA GLN A 320 5.70 30.89 -20.54
C GLN A 320 5.27 29.39 -20.40
N ILE A 321 6.17 28.51 -20.01
CA ILE A 321 5.87 27.07 -19.88
C ILE A 321 5.23 26.82 -18.51
N HIS A 322 3.99 26.36 -18.49
CA HIS A 322 3.31 25.90 -17.31
C HIS A 322 2.93 24.41 -17.49
N ARG A 323 3.57 23.53 -16.72
CA ARG A 323 3.33 22.08 -16.75
C ARG A 323 2.87 21.59 -15.39
N VAL A 324 1.85 20.74 -15.40
CA VAL A 324 1.35 20.06 -14.20
C VAL A 324 1.57 18.56 -14.38
N SER A 325 2.30 17.95 -13.45
CA SER A 325 2.68 16.56 -13.53
C SER A 325 2.25 15.77 -12.29
N LEU A 326 2.24 14.44 -12.42
CA LEU A 326 2.02 13.54 -11.29
C LEU A 326 3.19 13.63 -10.30
N ARG A 327 2.87 13.71 -9.02
CA ARG A 327 3.88 13.62 -7.95
C ARG A 327 4.35 12.17 -7.80
N HIS A 328 5.53 11.86 -8.33
CA HIS A 328 6.10 10.50 -8.23
C HIS A 328 6.70 10.21 -6.85
N ARG A 329 7.29 11.25 -6.22
CA ARG A 329 7.87 11.16 -4.87
C ARG A 329 6.77 11.25 -3.82
N CYS A 330 6.32 10.09 -3.32
CA CYS A 330 5.25 9.99 -2.35
C CYS A 330 5.26 8.60 -1.69
N ASN A 331 4.47 8.44 -0.65
CA ASN A 331 4.16 7.12 -0.09
C ASN A 331 3.25 6.35 -1.07
N LYS A 332 3.82 5.35 -1.76
CA LYS A 332 3.13 4.57 -2.80
C LYS A 332 2.00 3.73 -2.21
N MET A 333 2.17 3.21 -0.98
CA MET A 333 1.15 2.42 -0.30
C MET A 333 -0.06 3.29 0.06
N LEU A 334 0.17 4.48 0.62
CA LEU A 334 -0.90 5.43 0.91
C LEU A 334 -1.62 5.86 -0.38
N ARG A 335 -0.87 6.12 -1.46
CA ARG A 335 -1.47 6.44 -2.77
C ARG A 335 -2.41 5.34 -3.25
N GLN A 336 -1.96 4.09 -3.20
CA GLN A 336 -2.77 2.94 -3.61
C GLN A 336 -4.01 2.80 -2.74
N THR A 337 -3.85 2.93 -1.42
CA THR A 337 -4.96 2.84 -0.46
C THR A 337 -6.02 3.92 -0.72
N ILE A 338 -5.60 5.18 -0.93
CA ILE A 338 -6.51 6.28 -1.26
C ILE A 338 -7.18 6.09 -2.62
N HIS A 339 -6.47 5.53 -3.60
CA HIS A 339 -7.05 5.21 -4.91
C HIS A 339 -8.15 4.14 -4.80
N HIS A 340 -7.94 3.12 -3.99
CA HIS A 340 -8.96 2.10 -3.69
C HIS A 340 -10.12 2.67 -2.90
N LEU A 341 -9.87 3.49 -1.88
CA LEU A 341 -10.93 4.19 -1.14
C LEU A 341 -11.80 5.06 -2.08
N ALA A 342 -11.17 5.85 -2.94
CA ALA A 342 -11.87 6.67 -3.91
C ALA A 342 -12.75 5.82 -4.85
N ARG A 343 -12.26 4.67 -5.29
CA ARG A 343 -13.03 3.74 -6.14
C ARG A 343 -14.23 3.15 -5.40
N LEU A 344 -14.04 2.65 -4.18
CA LEU A 344 -15.06 1.96 -3.41
C LEU A 344 -16.11 2.91 -2.82
N SER A 345 -15.72 4.12 -2.43
CA SER A 345 -16.63 5.13 -1.88
C SER A 345 -17.73 5.55 -2.86
N ARG A 346 -17.50 5.45 -4.17
CA ARG A 346 -18.50 5.75 -5.21
C ARG A 346 -19.77 4.90 -5.08
N ALA A 347 -19.65 3.66 -4.60
CA ALA A 347 -20.82 2.78 -4.41
C ALA A 347 -21.64 3.14 -3.15
N GLN A 348 -21.10 3.93 -2.24
CA GLN A 348 -21.68 4.23 -0.95
C GLN A 348 -22.01 5.72 -0.75
N CYS A 349 -21.39 6.61 -1.56
CA CYS A 349 -21.56 8.06 -1.45
C CYS A 349 -21.96 8.67 -2.79
N THR A 350 -23.17 9.21 -2.88
CA THR A 350 -23.68 9.86 -4.09
C THR A 350 -22.77 11.02 -4.55
N TRP A 351 -22.30 11.87 -3.62
CA TRP A 351 -21.41 12.97 -3.96
C TRP A 351 -20.07 12.48 -4.57
N ALA A 352 -19.55 11.35 -4.07
CA ALA A 352 -18.30 10.78 -4.60
C ALA A 352 -18.49 10.21 -6.02
N ALA A 353 -19.64 9.57 -6.26
CA ALA A 353 -20.05 9.13 -7.59
C ALA A 353 -20.18 10.32 -8.54
N ASN A 354 -20.98 11.32 -8.18
CA ASN A 354 -21.20 12.52 -8.98
C ASN A 354 -19.90 13.27 -9.29
N TYR A 355 -19.01 13.41 -8.30
CA TYR A 355 -17.71 14.04 -8.49
C TYR A 355 -16.85 13.30 -9.51
N TYR A 356 -16.78 11.98 -9.38
CA TYR A 356 -16.04 11.15 -10.32
C TYR A 356 -16.65 11.21 -11.73
N ASP A 357 -17.96 11.03 -11.87
CA ASP A 357 -18.65 10.98 -13.17
C ASP A 357 -18.52 12.33 -13.91
N ALA A 358 -18.68 13.45 -13.20
CA ALA A 358 -18.43 14.79 -13.77
C ALA A 358 -17.00 14.98 -14.28
N LEU A 359 -16.00 14.41 -13.61
CA LEU A 359 -14.63 14.47 -14.11
C LEU A 359 -14.44 13.58 -15.34
N ARG A 360 -15.11 12.42 -15.41
CA ARG A 360 -15.10 11.55 -16.59
C ARG A 360 -15.75 12.23 -17.79
N GLU A 361 -16.89 12.90 -17.61
CA GLU A 361 -17.55 13.70 -18.65
C GLU A 361 -16.69 14.87 -19.17
N ARG A 362 -15.86 15.45 -18.27
CA ARG A 362 -14.85 16.45 -18.65
C ARG A 362 -13.60 15.86 -19.32
N GLY A 363 -13.63 14.60 -19.73
CA GLY A 363 -12.54 13.92 -20.46
C GLY A 363 -11.36 13.46 -19.60
N LYS A 364 -11.45 13.49 -18.25
CA LYS A 364 -10.40 12.94 -17.40
C LYS A 364 -10.38 11.41 -17.48
N THR A 365 -9.18 10.82 -17.49
CA THR A 365 -9.05 9.36 -17.43
C THR A 365 -9.54 8.82 -16.06
N ASP A 366 -9.86 7.50 -15.98
CA ASP A 366 -10.25 6.87 -14.72
C ASP A 366 -9.25 7.17 -13.59
N ALA A 367 -7.96 6.98 -13.86
CA ALA A 367 -6.90 7.22 -12.89
C ALA A 367 -6.82 8.70 -12.45
N GLN A 368 -7.07 9.66 -13.34
CA GLN A 368 -7.09 11.09 -13.01
C GLN A 368 -8.31 11.44 -12.15
N ALA A 369 -9.49 10.93 -12.51
CA ALA A 369 -10.73 11.16 -11.77
C ALA A 369 -10.66 10.58 -10.36
N LEU A 370 -10.19 9.33 -10.21
CA LEU A 370 -9.99 8.68 -8.90
C LEU A 370 -8.95 9.40 -8.04
N ARG A 371 -7.86 9.90 -8.64
CA ARG A 371 -6.86 10.68 -7.91
C ARG A 371 -7.43 12.00 -7.39
N SER A 372 -8.21 12.69 -8.21
CA SER A 372 -8.87 13.94 -7.81
C SER A 372 -9.91 13.70 -6.70
N LEU A 373 -10.68 12.59 -6.78
CA LEU A 373 -11.60 12.19 -5.72
C LEU A 373 -10.82 11.81 -4.45
N GLY A 374 -9.71 11.07 -4.57
CA GLY A 374 -8.82 10.74 -3.46
C GLY A 374 -8.26 11.98 -2.77
N GLN A 375 -7.95 13.04 -3.54
CA GLN A 375 -7.52 14.32 -2.98
C GLN A 375 -8.63 14.97 -2.12
N ARG A 376 -9.89 14.84 -2.52
CA ARG A 376 -11.04 15.30 -1.70
C ARG A 376 -11.17 14.48 -0.43
N TRP A 377 -11.07 13.15 -0.53
CA TRP A 377 -11.10 12.28 0.64
C TRP A 377 -9.99 12.60 1.64
N LEU A 378 -8.78 12.90 1.18
CA LEU A 378 -7.68 13.27 2.08
C LEU A 378 -7.94 14.56 2.88
N LYS A 379 -8.67 15.53 2.32
CA LYS A 379 -9.11 16.71 3.09
C LYS A 379 -10.09 16.33 4.19
N ILE A 380 -11.05 15.45 3.88
CA ILE A 380 -12.04 14.96 4.85
C ILE A 380 -11.33 14.15 5.92
N ILE A 381 -10.49 13.19 5.53
CA ILE A 381 -9.73 12.32 6.44
C ILE A 381 -8.85 13.16 7.37
N TRP A 382 -8.10 14.14 6.84
CA TRP A 382 -7.27 15.01 7.66
C TRP A 382 -8.09 15.74 8.72
N LYS A 383 -9.23 16.32 8.34
CA LYS A 383 -10.10 17.02 9.30
C LYS A 383 -10.66 16.08 10.36
N MET A 384 -11.21 14.93 9.97
CA MET A 384 -11.72 13.91 10.89
C MET A 384 -10.65 13.44 11.87
N TRP A 385 -9.44 13.14 11.34
CA TRP A 385 -8.32 12.67 12.12
C TRP A 385 -7.82 13.74 13.11
N GLN A 386 -7.74 15.02 12.70
CA GLN A 386 -7.38 16.12 13.58
C GLN A 386 -8.40 16.32 14.71
N THR A 387 -9.68 16.21 14.41
CA THR A 387 -10.78 16.43 15.38
C THR A 387 -11.22 15.16 16.11
N ARG A 388 -10.65 13.99 15.79
CA ARG A 388 -11.03 12.67 16.33
C ARG A 388 -12.53 12.36 16.15
N THR A 389 -13.10 12.71 15.01
CA THR A 389 -14.51 12.52 14.70
C THR A 389 -14.71 11.45 13.65
N CYS A 390 -15.84 10.76 13.69
CA CYS A 390 -16.26 9.85 12.63
C CYS A 390 -16.74 10.63 11.39
N TYR A 391 -16.77 9.95 10.22
CA TYR A 391 -17.38 10.51 9.03
C TYR A 391 -18.88 10.71 9.22
N ASP A 392 -19.32 11.94 9.03
CA ASP A 392 -20.72 12.33 9.08
C ASP A 392 -21.18 12.80 7.68
N PRO A 393 -22.03 12.03 6.99
CA PRO A 393 -22.52 12.39 5.66
C PRO A 393 -23.43 13.63 5.66
N GLU A 394 -24.18 13.87 6.76
CA GLU A 394 -25.08 15.03 6.85
C GLU A 394 -24.29 16.31 7.05
N LEU A 395 -23.29 16.29 7.94
CA LEU A 395 -22.36 17.41 8.11
C LEU A 395 -21.62 17.71 6.81
N HIS A 396 -21.19 16.66 6.08
CA HIS A 396 -20.52 16.85 4.80
C HIS A 396 -21.43 17.50 3.77
N LEU A 397 -22.69 17.05 3.66
CA LEU A 397 -23.70 17.65 2.78
C LEU A 397 -23.97 19.11 3.14
N LYS A 398 -24.15 19.41 4.44
CA LYS A 398 -24.35 20.78 4.95
C LYS A 398 -23.18 21.68 4.53
N ASN A 399 -21.95 21.21 4.68
CA ASN A 399 -20.76 21.96 4.28
C ASN A 399 -20.70 22.17 2.75
N GLN A 400 -21.07 21.16 1.96
CA GLN A 400 -21.14 21.30 0.50
C GLN A 400 -22.18 22.35 0.07
N LEU A 401 -23.32 22.38 0.71
CA LEU A 401 -24.36 23.40 0.46
C LEU A 401 -23.89 24.80 0.84
N ALA A 402 -23.31 24.95 2.03
CA ALA A 402 -22.80 26.24 2.52
C ALA A 402 -21.70 26.83 1.64
N HIS A 403 -20.89 26.00 0.99
CA HIS A 403 -19.81 26.42 0.10
C HIS A 403 -20.17 26.36 -1.39
N GLY A 404 -21.44 26.21 -1.75
CA GLY A 404 -21.89 26.21 -3.14
C GLY A 404 -21.22 25.16 -4.02
N SER A 405 -21.11 23.92 -3.50
CA SER A 405 -20.42 22.85 -4.23
C SER A 405 -21.18 22.47 -5.51
N TRP A 406 -20.53 22.63 -6.65
CA TRP A 406 -21.08 22.29 -7.97
C TRP A 406 -21.43 20.79 -8.11
N VAL A 407 -20.88 19.92 -7.26
CA VAL A 407 -21.16 18.48 -7.28
C VAL A 407 -22.63 18.19 -6.96
N LEU A 408 -23.27 19.04 -6.20
CA LEU A 408 -24.68 18.87 -5.80
C LEU A 408 -25.66 19.16 -6.96
N SER A 409 -25.29 20.02 -7.89
CA SER A 409 -26.08 20.35 -9.10
C SER A 409 -25.77 19.46 -10.29
N PHE A 410 -24.76 18.58 -10.18
CA PHE A 410 -24.37 17.70 -11.26
C PHE A 410 -25.38 16.57 -11.45
N GLN A 411 -25.89 16.41 -12.67
CA GLN A 411 -26.72 15.27 -13.09
C GLN A 411 -25.95 14.51 -14.17
N PRO A 412 -25.63 13.21 -13.94
CA PRO A 412 -24.90 12.42 -14.93
C PRO A 412 -25.73 12.20 -16.19
N SER A 413 -25.12 12.36 -17.35
CA SER A 413 -25.72 12.19 -18.67
C SER A 413 -26.21 10.76 -18.92
N THR A 414 -25.66 9.78 -18.17
CA THR A 414 -26.05 8.37 -18.23
C THR A 414 -26.45 7.90 -16.83
N PRO A 415 -27.65 7.28 -16.67
CA PRO A 415 -28.06 6.81 -15.36
C PRO A 415 -27.07 5.75 -14.82
N PRO A 416 -26.75 5.74 -13.51
CA PRO A 416 -25.81 4.82 -12.94
C PRO A 416 -26.27 3.37 -13.17
N LYS A 417 -25.40 2.52 -13.71
CA LYS A 417 -25.63 1.06 -13.76
C LYS A 417 -25.87 0.61 -12.32
N LYS A 418 -27.08 0.13 -12.04
CA LYS A 418 -27.49 -0.37 -10.72
C LYS A 418 -26.60 -1.54 -10.29
N HIS A 419 -25.55 -1.28 -9.54
CA HIS A 419 -24.91 -2.27 -8.69
C HIS A 419 -25.48 -2.12 -7.28
N ALA A 420 -26.77 -2.44 -7.13
CA ALA A 420 -27.41 -2.53 -5.84
C ALA A 420 -27.09 -3.90 -5.20
N LYS A 421 -26.16 -3.94 -4.27
CA LYS A 421 -26.22 -4.90 -3.16
C LYS A 421 -26.39 -4.11 -1.88
N ASN A 422 -27.59 -4.25 -1.30
CA ASN A 422 -27.96 -3.76 0.01
C ASN A 422 -26.93 -4.19 1.07
N PHE A 423 -26.22 -3.23 1.64
CA PHE A 423 -25.57 -3.38 2.93
C PHE A 423 -26.14 -2.34 3.87
N SER A 424 -27.34 -2.63 4.42
CA SER A 424 -27.80 -1.98 5.64
C SER A 424 -27.26 -2.78 6.82
N LYS A 425 -26.21 -2.32 7.46
CA LYS A 425 -25.95 -2.59 8.88
C LYS A 425 -25.52 -1.27 9.51
N LYS A 426 -26.42 -0.75 10.34
CA LYS A 426 -26.20 0.38 11.22
C LYS A 426 -24.98 0.10 12.10
N ALA A 427 -23.94 0.91 11.98
CA ALA A 427 -22.96 1.07 13.03
C ALA A 427 -23.51 2.14 13.98
N THR A 428 -24.08 1.70 15.07
CA THR A 428 -24.38 2.57 16.21
C THR A 428 -23.06 2.87 16.93
N CYS A 429 -22.62 4.11 16.86
CA CYS A 429 -21.65 4.64 17.79
C CYS A 429 -22.37 4.78 19.15
N ASN A 430 -22.07 3.92 20.11
CA ASN A 430 -22.36 4.18 21.52
C ASN A 430 -21.20 4.98 22.12
N GLY A 431 -21.56 6.02 22.88
CA GLY A 431 -20.74 7.05 23.47
C GLY A 431 -19.68 6.59 24.49
#